data_bbab4cca6a1ab4b446a9e523276b500d
#
_entry.id   bbab4cca6a1ab4b446a9e523276b500d
#
_cell.length_a   1.000
_cell.length_b   1.000
_cell.length_c   1.000
_cell.angle_alpha   90.00
_cell.angle_beta   90.00
_cell.angle_gamma   90.00
#
_symmetry.space_group_name_H-M   'P 1'
#
loop_
_entity.id
_entity.type
_entity.pdbx_description
1 polymer ?
#
loop_
_entity_poly.entity_id
_entity_poly.type
_entity_poly.pdbx_seq_one_letter_code
_entity_poly.pdbx_strand_id
1 'polypeptide(L)'
;MLAERLPRGFSQRPVWIAVAAAAFSLTAAAQTSAGPEPVPMPPPIVAPADVPYPGTIALLVNLTNTTDRVAHVHETIPVRAGELTLLYPQWIPGNHSPTGPIQALAGLFVKANGQAIPWVRDRVNVYAFHIHVPDGVTSLDVDFDYLSPIRPQDGRVTISNALLDLSWNTAVLYPAGHFSRDIHLTPTVVLPSGWKYATALETDAQDGDT
;
A
#
# COMPACT_ATOMS: atom_id res chain seq x y z
N MET A 1 -70.12 74.42 -30.19
CA MET A 1 -70.69 74.99 -28.93
C MET A 1 -69.95 74.38 -27.79
N LEU A 2 -69.49 75.28 -26.95
CA LEU A 2 -68.80 75.16 -25.65
C LEU A 2 -67.33 74.73 -25.62
N ALA A 3 -66.58 75.76 -25.38
CA ALA A 3 -65.26 75.82 -24.82
C ALA A 3 -65.31 75.51 -23.34
N GLU A 4 -64.26 74.87 -22.82
CA GLU A 4 -63.80 75.12 -21.42
C GLU A 4 -62.35 74.70 -21.25
N ARG A 5 -61.61 75.59 -21.08
CA ARG A 5 -60.58 76.12 -20.13
C ARG A 5 -59.68 75.10 -19.49
N LEU A 6 -58.44 75.24 -19.84
CA LEU A 6 -57.25 74.76 -19.06
C LEU A 6 -57.08 75.53 -17.74
N PRO A 7 -56.59 74.88 -16.70
CA PRO A 7 -55.86 75.59 -15.66
C PRO A 7 -54.33 75.35 -15.75
N ARG A 8 -53.70 76.42 -15.52
CA ARG A 8 -52.22 76.59 -15.49
C ARG A 8 -51.55 75.94 -14.28
N GLY A 9 -50.34 75.48 -14.49
CA GLY A 9 -49.26 75.72 -13.57
C GLY A 9 -48.93 74.56 -12.65
N PHE A 10 -47.98 73.72 -13.06
CA PHE A 10 -47.15 73.03 -12.13
C PHE A 10 -45.71 73.32 -12.44
N SER A 11 -45.05 73.95 -11.46
CA SER A 11 -43.67 74.30 -11.41
C SER A 11 -42.82 73.01 -11.37
N GLN A 12 -42.04 72.78 -12.41
CA GLN A 12 -41.02 71.72 -12.42
C GLN A 12 -39.81 72.17 -11.54
N ARG A 13 -39.63 71.54 -10.42
CA ARG A 13 -38.37 71.62 -9.68
C ARG A 13 -37.45 70.51 -10.19
N PRO A 14 -36.24 70.79 -10.58
CA PRO A 14 -35.28 69.74 -10.98
C PRO A 14 -34.83 68.98 -9.74
N VAL A 15 -35.17 67.69 -9.70
CA VAL A 15 -34.62 66.76 -8.71
C VAL A 15 -33.24 66.35 -9.22
N TRP A 16 -32.21 66.85 -8.58
CA TRP A 16 -30.85 66.41 -8.78
C TRP A 16 -30.69 65.04 -8.09
N ILE A 17 -30.71 63.96 -8.89
CA ILE A 17 -30.34 62.65 -8.43
C ILE A 17 -28.81 62.57 -8.39
N ALA A 18 -28.24 62.66 -7.22
CA ALA A 18 -26.83 62.40 -6.99
C ALA A 18 -26.59 60.89 -7.07
N VAL A 19 -26.06 60.42 -8.20
CA VAL A 19 -25.60 59.04 -8.35
C VAL A 19 -24.25 58.94 -7.63
N ALA A 20 -24.25 58.41 -6.40
CA ALA A 20 -23.04 58.04 -5.70
C ALA A 20 -22.48 56.77 -6.35
N ALA A 21 -21.48 56.91 -7.19
CA ALA A 21 -20.74 55.80 -7.72
C ALA A 21 -19.81 55.23 -6.60
N ALA A 22 -20.30 54.20 -5.93
CA ALA A 22 -19.44 53.39 -5.02
C ALA A 22 -18.46 52.59 -5.86
N ALA A 23 -17.24 53.04 -5.97
CA ALA A 23 -16.12 52.27 -6.54
C ALA A 23 -15.77 51.12 -5.59
N PHE A 24 -16.33 49.95 -5.87
CA PHE A 24 -15.83 48.71 -5.26
C PHE A 24 -14.49 48.37 -5.90
N SER A 25 -13.42 48.72 -5.22
CA SER A 25 -12.08 48.20 -5.54
C SER A 25 -12.03 46.71 -5.16
N LEU A 26 -12.32 45.84 -6.11
CA LEU A 26 -11.96 44.40 -5.98
C LEU A 26 -10.44 44.32 -6.02
N THR A 27 -9.81 44.29 -4.86
CA THR A 27 -8.46 43.75 -4.74
C THR A 27 -8.56 42.24 -5.03
N ALA A 28 -8.33 41.85 -6.28
CA ALA A 28 -8.06 40.48 -6.63
C ALA A 28 -6.75 40.11 -5.89
N ALA A 29 -6.87 39.45 -4.74
CA ALA A 29 -5.76 38.76 -4.14
C ALA A 29 -5.35 37.69 -5.17
N ALA A 30 -4.24 37.95 -5.88
CA ALA A 30 -3.59 36.94 -6.69
C ALA A 30 -3.23 35.79 -5.72
N GLN A 31 -4.01 34.71 -5.72
CA GLN A 31 -3.59 33.46 -5.13
C GLN A 31 -2.38 33.03 -5.96
N THR A 32 -1.19 33.33 -5.48
CA THR A 32 0.00 32.63 -5.92
C THR A 32 -0.23 31.18 -5.56
N SER A 33 -0.66 30.36 -6.54
CA SER A 33 -0.61 28.93 -6.39
C SER A 33 0.86 28.61 -6.13
N ALA A 34 1.20 28.26 -4.90
CA ALA A 34 2.49 27.69 -4.61
C ALA A 34 2.69 26.55 -5.61
N GLY A 35 3.75 26.60 -6.42
CA GLY A 35 4.08 25.50 -7.30
C GLY A 35 4.25 24.21 -6.49
N PRO A 36 4.38 23.06 -7.17
CA PRO A 36 4.59 21.80 -6.48
C PRO A 36 5.79 21.93 -5.54
N GLU A 37 5.56 21.72 -4.24
CA GLU A 37 6.65 21.68 -3.28
C GLU A 37 7.37 20.33 -3.38
N PRO A 38 8.71 20.29 -3.28
CA PRO A 38 9.44 19.04 -3.22
C PRO A 38 8.98 18.23 -2.02
N VAL A 39 8.58 16.99 -2.24
CA VAL A 39 8.26 16.07 -1.15
C VAL A 39 9.59 15.62 -0.52
N PRO A 40 9.71 15.60 0.82
CA PRO A 40 10.89 15.08 1.48
C PRO A 40 11.20 13.65 1.03
N MET A 41 12.49 13.34 0.84
CA MET A 41 12.93 11.97 0.56
C MET A 41 12.54 11.06 1.71
N PRO A 42 12.16 9.79 1.43
CA PRO A 42 11.88 8.82 2.47
C PRO A 42 13.15 8.53 3.30
N PRO A 43 13.01 7.96 4.51
CA PRO A 43 14.16 7.49 5.28
C PRO A 43 15.00 6.52 4.45
N PRO A 44 16.35 6.53 4.60
CA PRO A 44 17.19 5.59 3.88
C PRO A 44 16.89 4.17 4.33
N ILE A 45 16.77 3.26 3.36
CA ILE A 45 16.64 1.82 3.62
C ILE A 45 17.99 1.31 4.09
N VAL A 46 18.00 0.59 5.22
CA VAL A 46 19.23 0.02 5.78
C VAL A 46 19.83 -1.00 4.81
N ALA A 47 21.08 -0.79 4.42
CA ALA A 47 21.80 -1.70 3.54
C ALA A 47 22.01 -3.06 4.22
N PRO A 48 21.98 -4.20 3.47
CA PRO A 48 22.20 -5.50 4.06
C PRO A 48 23.61 -5.66 4.58
N ALA A 49 23.72 -6.21 5.78
CA ALA A 49 24.99 -6.62 6.41
C ALA A 49 25.04 -8.15 6.51
N ASP A 50 26.25 -8.70 6.57
CA ASP A 50 26.49 -10.14 6.71
C ASP A 50 26.38 -10.55 8.19
N VAL A 51 25.16 -10.40 8.71
CA VAL A 51 24.81 -10.66 10.11
C VAL A 51 23.48 -11.41 10.14
N PRO A 52 23.38 -12.53 10.85
CA PRO A 52 22.13 -13.25 10.99
C PRO A 52 21.01 -12.38 11.55
N TYR A 53 19.82 -12.52 10.98
CA TYR A 53 18.62 -11.92 11.54
C TYR A 53 18.28 -12.59 12.89
N PRO A 54 18.02 -11.82 13.95
CA PRO A 54 17.77 -12.40 15.27
C PRO A 54 16.35 -12.96 15.38
N GLY A 55 16.22 -14.26 15.17
CA GLY A 55 14.97 -14.99 15.25
C GLY A 55 14.59 -15.65 13.93
N THR A 56 13.45 -16.35 13.95
CA THR A 56 12.91 -17.07 12.80
C THR A 56 11.55 -16.50 12.44
N ILE A 57 11.33 -16.18 11.19
CA ILE A 57 10.03 -15.73 10.68
C ILE A 57 9.14 -16.96 10.48
N ALA A 58 8.00 -17.01 11.13
CA ALA A 58 6.98 -17.98 10.80
C ALA A 58 6.14 -17.46 9.62
N LEU A 59 6.01 -18.26 8.58
CA LEU A 59 5.29 -17.92 7.35
C LEU A 59 4.21 -18.95 7.10
N LEU A 60 2.95 -18.53 7.05
CA LEU A 60 1.81 -19.36 6.69
C LEU A 60 1.20 -18.87 5.37
N VAL A 61 1.06 -19.77 4.41
CA VAL A 61 0.38 -19.48 3.13
C VAL A 61 -0.84 -20.37 3.00
N ASN A 62 -2.02 -19.76 3.03
CA ASN A 62 -3.28 -20.47 2.86
C ASN A 62 -3.72 -20.42 1.38
N LEU A 63 -3.83 -21.61 0.78
CA LEU A 63 -4.21 -21.82 -0.62
C LEU A 63 -5.46 -22.69 -0.74
N THR A 64 -6.27 -22.84 0.32
CA THR A 64 -7.44 -23.73 0.35
C THR A 64 -8.51 -23.31 -0.65
N ASN A 65 -8.63 -22.01 -0.98
CA ASN A 65 -9.57 -21.52 -1.98
C ASN A 65 -8.83 -21.16 -3.28
N THR A 66 -8.78 -22.11 -4.20
CA THR A 66 -8.15 -21.90 -5.52
C THR A 66 -9.04 -21.13 -6.51
N THR A 67 -10.33 -21.00 -6.22
CA THR A 67 -11.29 -20.31 -7.11
C THR A 67 -11.01 -18.82 -7.18
N ASP A 68 -10.70 -18.20 -6.05
CA ASP A 68 -10.41 -16.78 -5.97
C ASP A 68 -9.02 -16.43 -6.50
N ARG A 69 -8.15 -17.44 -6.67
CA ARG A 69 -6.77 -17.28 -7.13
C ARG A 69 -5.95 -16.33 -6.27
N VAL A 70 -6.21 -16.35 -4.98
CA VAL A 70 -5.54 -15.56 -3.96
C VAL A 70 -4.81 -16.49 -3.00
N ALA A 71 -3.53 -16.23 -2.77
CA ALA A 71 -2.79 -16.82 -1.66
C ALA A 71 -2.87 -15.85 -0.48
N HIS A 72 -3.49 -16.30 0.61
CA HIS A 72 -3.52 -15.52 1.85
C HIS A 72 -2.27 -15.82 2.65
N VAL A 73 -1.51 -14.79 2.95
CA VAL A 73 -0.22 -14.89 3.64
C VAL A 73 -0.33 -14.28 5.02
N HIS A 74 0.18 -15.01 5.99
CA HIS A 74 0.37 -14.55 7.36
C HIS A 74 1.80 -14.78 7.79
N GLU A 75 2.46 -13.75 8.29
CA GLU A 75 3.81 -13.82 8.84
C GLU A 75 3.82 -13.37 10.29
N THR A 76 4.54 -14.10 11.13
CA THR A 76 4.93 -13.61 12.45
C THR A 76 6.44 -13.32 12.41
N ILE A 77 6.77 -12.03 12.49
CA ILE A 77 8.14 -11.52 12.34
C ILE A 77 8.65 -11.07 13.69
N PRO A 78 9.71 -11.70 14.25
CA PRO A 78 10.38 -11.21 15.44
C PRO A 78 10.98 -9.83 15.19
N VAL A 79 10.75 -8.86 16.07
CA VAL A 79 11.21 -7.48 15.86
C VAL A 79 11.71 -6.86 17.16
N ARG A 80 12.32 -5.68 17.04
CA ARG A 80 12.63 -4.78 18.15
C ARG A 80 11.91 -3.45 17.94
N ALA A 81 11.62 -2.76 19.03
CA ALA A 81 11.05 -1.42 18.98
C ALA A 81 11.95 -0.47 18.16
N GLY A 82 11.32 0.49 17.47
CA GLY A 82 11.99 1.48 16.64
C GLY A 82 11.64 1.38 15.16
N GLU A 83 12.45 1.99 14.31
CA GLU A 83 12.23 2.01 12.87
C GLU A 83 12.56 0.66 12.23
N LEU A 84 11.63 0.15 11.45
CA LEU A 84 11.74 -1.07 10.69
C LEU A 84 11.34 -0.80 9.24
N THR A 85 12.07 -1.39 8.31
CA THR A 85 11.65 -1.45 6.91
C THR A 85 11.49 -2.91 6.52
N LEU A 86 10.29 -3.29 6.08
CA LEU A 86 10.05 -4.58 5.42
C LEU A 86 10.24 -4.43 3.92
N LEU A 87 10.85 -5.43 3.31
CA LEU A 87 11.11 -5.50 1.87
C LEU A 87 10.32 -6.65 1.25
N TYR A 88 9.71 -6.39 0.10
CA TYR A 88 9.23 -7.44 -0.78
C TYR A 88 10.33 -7.83 -1.75
N PRO A 89 10.54 -9.12 -2.08
CA PRO A 89 11.60 -9.54 -2.99
C PRO A 89 11.52 -8.87 -4.36
N GLN A 90 12.49 -8.02 -4.65
CA GLN A 90 12.60 -7.28 -5.89
C GLN A 90 13.38 -8.07 -6.95
N TRP A 91 14.49 -8.68 -6.54
CA TRP A 91 15.35 -9.49 -7.38
C TRP A 91 15.05 -10.96 -7.14
N ILE A 92 14.57 -11.64 -8.18
CA ILE A 92 14.17 -13.04 -8.12
C ILE A 92 15.21 -13.88 -8.86
N PRO A 93 15.67 -15.01 -8.28
CA PRO A 93 16.59 -15.92 -8.95
C PRO A 93 16.08 -16.33 -10.34
N GLY A 94 16.95 -16.26 -11.33
CA GLY A 94 16.62 -16.54 -12.73
C GLY A 94 16.08 -15.35 -13.52
N ASN A 95 15.75 -14.24 -12.89
CA ASN A 95 15.39 -13.00 -13.55
C ASN A 95 16.61 -12.04 -13.63
N HIS A 96 16.79 -11.38 -14.77
CA HIS A 96 17.92 -10.48 -14.99
C HIS A 96 17.60 -9.01 -14.70
N SER A 97 16.52 -8.74 -13.98
CA SER A 97 16.04 -7.40 -13.64
C SER A 97 15.23 -7.43 -12.36
N PRO A 98 14.99 -6.27 -11.72
CA PRO A 98 14.19 -6.15 -10.48
C PRO A 98 12.69 -6.29 -10.81
N THR A 99 12.24 -7.51 -11.05
CA THR A 99 10.90 -7.84 -11.53
C THR A 99 10.04 -8.59 -10.52
N GLY A 100 10.35 -8.49 -9.23
CA GLY A 100 9.47 -9.01 -8.20
C GLY A 100 8.04 -8.53 -8.41
N PRO A 101 7.02 -9.41 -8.33
CA PRO A 101 5.65 -9.08 -8.73
C PRO A 101 4.91 -8.25 -7.66
N ILE A 102 5.47 -7.10 -7.30
CA ILE A 102 4.92 -6.20 -6.26
C ILE A 102 3.49 -5.73 -6.57
N GLN A 103 3.09 -5.72 -7.84
CA GLN A 103 1.73 -5.41 -8.26
C GLN A 103 0.72 -6.48 -7.86
N ALA A 104 1.18 -7.69 -7.54
CA ALA A 104 0.34 -8.80 -7.09
C ALA A 104 0.17 -8.82 -5.55
N LEU A 105 0.93 -8.02 -4.81
CA LEU A 105 0.77 -7.86 -3.37
C LEU A 105 -0.39 -6.90 -3.08
N ALA A 106 -1.37 -7.36 -2.29
CA ALA A 106 -2.54 -6.60 -1.91
C ALA A 106 -2.86 -6.78 -0.41
N GLY A 107 -3.73 -5.94 0.13
CA GLY A 107 -4.30 -6.12 1.46
C GLY A 107 -3.30 -6.18 2.61
N LEU A 108 -2.19 -5.44 2.54
CA LEU A 108 -1.18 -5.45 3.61
C LEU A 108 -1.72 -4.84 4.90
N PHE A 109 -1.73 -5.64 5.96
CA PHE A 109 -2.03 -5.22 7.32
C PHE A 109 -0.88 -5.63 8.25
N VAL A 110 -0.49 -4.70 9.11
CA VAL A 110 0.54 -4.94 10.14
C VAL A 110 -0.08 -4.74 11.50
N LYS A 111 0.13 -5.71 12.40
CA LYS A 111 -0.39 -5.67 13.77
C LYS A 111 0.72 -5.92 14.77
N ALA A 112 0.61 -5.29 15.93
CA ALA A 112 1.42 -5.54 17.10
C ALA A 112 0.48 -5.82 18.29
N ASN A 113 0.64 -6.94 18.98
CA ASN A 113 -0.23 -7.34 20.10
C ASN A 113 -1.73 -7.26 19.73
N GLY A 114 -2.09 -7.67 18.52
CA GLY A 114 -3.46 -7.63 17.99
C GLY A 114 -3.99 -6.25 17.58
N GLN A 115 -3.22 -5.17 17.74
CA GLN A 115 -3.57 -3.81 17.34
C GLN A 115 -2.92 -3.47 16.01
N ALA A 116 -3.70 -2.92 15.07
CA ALA A 116 -3.17 -2.44 13.81
C ALA A 116 -2.19 -1.28 14.02
N ILE A 117 -1.04 -1.36 13.37
CA ILE A 117 -0.06 -0.28 13.36
C ILE A 117 0.10 0.28 11.94
N PRO A 118 0.32 1.59 11.80
CA PRO A 118 0.46 2.20 10.49
C PRO A 118 1.78 1.79 9.83
N TRP A 119 1.74 1.68 8.52
CA TRP A 119 2.91 1.53 7.67
C TRP A 119 2.83 2.51 6.49
N VAL A 120 3.97 2.84 5.92
CA VAL A 120 4.06 3.73 4.77
C VAL A 120 4.91 3.07 3.69
N ARG A 121 4.36 2.97 2.47
CA ARG A 121 5.17 2.52 1.32
C ARG A 121 6.21 3.58 0.98
N ASP A 122 7.44 3.16 0.71
CA ASP A 122 8.49 4.05 0.25
C ASP A 122 8.11 4.68 -1.11
N ARG A 123 8.34 5.98 -1.24
CA ARG A 123 7.93 6.73 -2.44
C ARG A 123 8.88 6.57 -3.62
N VAL A 124 10.09 6.08 -3.36
CA VAL A 124 11.15 5.87 -4.35
C VAL A 124 11.31 4.38 -4.64
N ASN A 125 11.32 3.55 -3.59
CA ASN A 125 11.41 2.10 -3.71
C ASN A 125 10.07 1.46 -3.36
N VAL A 126 9.25 1.15 -4.35
CA VAL A 126 7.90 0.57 -4.16
C VAL A 126 7.89 -0.80 -3.48
N TYR A 127 9.05 -1.45 -3.35
CA TYR A 127 9.21 -2.74 -2.68
C TYR A 127 9.45 -2.62 -1.17
N ALA A 128 9.54 -1.40 -0.62
CA ALA A 128 9.84 -1.13 0.76
C ALA A 128 8.64 -0.55 1.52
N PHE A 129 8.46 -1.00 2.77
CA PHE A 129 7.37 -0.59 3.67
C PHE A 129 7.98 -0.19 5.01
N HIS A 130 7.85 1.08 5.38
CA HIS A 130 8.34 1.65 6.63
C HIS A 130 7.32 1.49 7.73
N ILE A 131 7.77 1.05 8.90
CA ILE A 131 6.95 0.74 10.06
C ILE A 131 7.68 1.29 11.29
N HIS A 132 6.96 1.97 12.17
CA HIS A 132 7.45 2.28 13.50
C HIS A 132 6.93 1.25 14.48
N VAL A 133 7.82 0.38 14.98
CA VAL A 133 7.49 -0.66 15.96
C VAL A 133 7.40 -0.03 17.34
N PRO A 134 6.25 -0.11 18.05
CA PRO A 134 6.09 0.47 19.37
C PRO A 134 7.01 -0.16 20.43
N ASP A 135 7.28 0.59 21.50
CA ASP A 135 8.03 0.08 22.64
C ASP A 135 7.39 -1.16 23.26
N GLY A 136 8.22 -2.13 23.63
CA GLY A 136 7.78 -3.38 24.23
C GLY A 136 7.21 -4.42 23.25
N VAL A 137 7.09 -4.11 21.96
CA VAL A 137 6.69 -5.06 20.92
C VAL A 137 7.90 -5.89 20.52
N THR A 138 7.73 -7.22 20.53
CA THR A 138 8.79 -8.18 20.17
C THR A 138 8.49 -9.00 18.92
N SER A 139 7.25 -8.91 18.40
CA SER A 139 6.84 -9.54 17.15
C SER A 139 5.77 -8.71 16.46
N LEU A 140 5.72 -8.81 15.14
CA LEU A 140 4.63 -8.28 14.30
C LEU A 140 3.90 -9.44 13.65
N ASP A 141 2.58 -9.31 13.57
CA ASP A 141 1.73 -10.11 12.70
C ASP A 141 1.49 -9.31 11.43
N VAL A 142 1.85 -9.89 10.30
CA VAL A 142 1.76 -9.26 8.97
C VAL A 142 0.88 -10.11 8.09
N ASP A 143 -0.24 -9.57 7.67
CA ASP A 143 -1.18 -10.22 6.77
C ASP A 143 -1.13 -9.53 5.41
N PHE A 144 -1.10 -10.29 4.32
CA PHE A 144 -1.27 -9.78 2.96
C PHE A 144 -1.74 -10.86 2.00
N ASP A 145 -2.15 -10.45 0.82
CA ASP A 145 -2.58 -11.33 -0.24
C ASP A 145 -1.60 -11.27 -1.42
N TYR A 146 -1.33 -12.45 -2.02
CA TYR A 146 -0.71 -12.55 -3.33
C TYR A 146 -1.77 -12.95 -4.36
N LEU A 147 -1.95 -12.10 -5.36
CA LEU A 147 -2.95 -12.26 -6.42
C LEU A 147 -2.32 -12.98 -7.62
N SER A 148 -2.74 -14.21 -7.89
CA SER A 148 -2.32 -14.90 -9.10
C SER A 148 -2.96 -14.27 -10.33
N PRO A 149 -2.22 -13.98 -11.40
CA PRO A 149 -2.80 -13.59 -12.67
C PRO A 149 -3.87 -14.57 -13.16
N ILE A 150 -4.91 -14.05 -13.80
CA ILE A 150 -6.02 -14.85 -14.33
C ILE A 150 -5.69 -15.33 -15.73
N ARG A 151 -4.91 -14.57 -16.49
CA ARG A 151 -4.55 -14.85 -17.89
C ARG A 151 -3.04 -14.73 -18.09
N PRO A 152 -2.46 -15.51 -19.00
CA PRO A 152 -1.03 -15.43 -19.29
C PRO A 152 -0.54 -14.05 -19.74
N GLN A 153 -1.42 -13.21 -20.31
CA GLN A 153 -1.10 -11.84 -20.72
C GLN A 153 -0.88 -10.90 -19.53
N ASP A 154 -1.48 -11.23 -18.38
CA ASP A 154 -1.38 -10.42 -17.15
C ASP A 154 -0.20 -10.87 -16.26
N GLY A 155 0.47 -11.98 -16.63
CA GLY A 155 1.58 -12.58 -15.90
C GLY A 155 1.49 -14.10 -15.81
N ARG A 156 2.42 -14.70 -15.07
CA ARG A 156 2.41 -16.16 -14.87
C ARG A 156 1.24 -16.56 -13.97
N VAL A 157 0.33 -17.36 -14.50
CA VAL A 157 -0.76 -17.95 -13.73
C VAL A 157 -0.20 -19.01 -12.80
N THR A 158 -0.29 -18.79 -11.50
CA THR A 158 0.29 -19.64 -10.45
C THR A 158 -0.76 -20.40 -9.65
N ILE A 159 -2.02 -19.97 -9.67
CA ILE A 159 -3.13 -20.59 -8.95
C ILE A 159 -4.26 -20.93 -9.93
N SER A 160 -4.68 -22.19 -9.94
CA SER A 160 -5.83 -22.68 -10.67
C SER A 160 -6.51 -23.81 -9.91
N ASN A 161 -7.69 -24.24 -10.34
CA ASN A 161 -8.40 -25.37 -9.70
C ASN A 161 -7.74 -26.75 -9.94
N ALA A 162 -6.68 -26.82 -10.73
CA ALA A 162 -6.00 -28.06 -11.08
C ALA A 162 -4.52 -28.07 -10.71
N LEU A 163 -3.91 -26.91 -10.56
CA LEU A 163 -2.47 -26.78 -10.30
C LEU A 163 -2.20 -25.50 -9.52
N LEU A 164 -1.33 -25.63 -8.52
CA LEU A 164 -0.71 -24.53 -7.77
C LEU A 164 0.79 -24.58 -8.00
N ASP A 165 1.39 -23.41 -8.24
CA ASP A 165 2.84 -23.21 -8.32
C ASP A 165 3.20 -22.03 -7.40
N LEU A 166 3.51 -22.34 -6.14
CA LEU A 166 3.89 -21.32 -5.15
C LEU A 166 5.39 -21.10 -5.19
N SER A 167 5.79 -19.91 -5.60
CA SER A 167 7.16 -19.43 -5.43
C SER A 167 7.24 -18.68 -4.10
N TRP A 168 7.95 -19.18 -3.10
CA TRP A 168 8.04 -18.61 -1.74
C TRP A 168 8.42 -17.13 -1.73
N ASN A 169 9.25 -16.70 -2.66
CA ASN A 169 9.64 -15.29 -2.82
C ASN A 169 8.49 -14.35 -3.26
N THR A 170 7.33 -14.88 -3.62
CA THR A 170 6.13 -14.07 -3.88
C THR A 170 5.23 -13.94 -2.66
N ALA A 171 5.47 -14.73 -1.63
CA ALA A 171 4.65 -14.83 -0.44
C ALA A 171 5.43 -14.45 0.83
N VAL A 172 6.39 -13.53 0.74
CA VAL A 172 7.22 -13.14 1.89
C VAL A 172 7.54 -11.65 1.89
N LEU A 173 7.49 -11.06 3.08
CA LEU A 173 8.10 -9.79 3.43
C LEU A 173 9.25 -10.06 4.42
N TYR A 174 10.36 -9.37 4.26
CA TYR A 174 11.52 -9.59 5.12
C TYR A 174 12.16 -8.28 5.58
N PRO A 175 12.78 -8.26 6.78
CA PRO A 175 13.42 -7.07 7.30
C PRO A 175 14.63 -6.63 6.49
N ALA A 176 14.73 -5.32 6.21
CA ALA A 176 15.92 -4.70 5.65
C ALA A 176 17.10 -4.80 6.64
N GLY A 177 18.31 -4.62 6.14
CA GLY A 177 19.54 -4.66 6.94
C GLY A 177 20.20 -6.02 7.03
N HIS A 178 19.61 -7.07 6.47
CA HIS A 178 20.16 -8.43 6.42
C HIS A 178 20.13 -8.97 4.99
N PHE A 179 21.11 -9.82 4.64
CA PHE A 179 20.98 -10.60 3.42
C PHE A 179 19.91 -11.69 3.60
N SER A 180 19.17 -12.00 2.57
CA SER A 180 18.09 -13.01 2.62
C SER A 180 18.59 -14.40 3.08
N ARG A 181 19.84 -14.76 2.76
CA ARG A 181 20.48 -16.02 3.23
C ARG A 181 20.66 -16.08 4.75
N ASP A 182 20.66 -14.93 5.42
CA ASP A 182 20.89 -14.79 6.87
C ASP A 182 19.57 -14.61 7.63
N ILE A 183 18.43 -14.80 6.96
CA ILE A 183 17.09 -14.74 7.55
C ILE A 183 16.48 -16.15 7.52
N HIS A 184 16.25 -16.71 8.70
CA HIS A 184 15.59 -18.00 8.82
C HIS A 184 14.08 -17.86 8.75
N LEU A 185 13.45 -18.71 7.94
CA LEU A 185 12.00 -18.83 7.82
C LEU A 185 11.57 -20.26 8.09
N THR A 186 10.40 -20.40 8.72
CA THR A 186 9.67 -21.67 8.80
C THR A 186 8.39 -21.53 8.00
N PRO A 187 8.39 -21.95 6.73
CA PRO A 187 7.23 -21.84 5.88
C PRO A 187 6.25 -22.99 6.11
N THR A 188 4.97 -22.67 6.20
CA THR A 188 3.85 -23.60 6.24
C THR A 188 2.89 -23.28 5.10
N VAL A 189 2.37 -24.31 4.42
CA VAL A 189 1.35 -24.14 3.39
C VAL A 189 0.12 -24.97 3.72
N VAL A 190 -1.05 -24.38 3.58
CA VAL A 190 -2.33 -25.08 3.70
C VAL A 190 -2.94 -25.22 2.33
N LEU A 191 -3.18 -26.46 1.93
CA LEU A 191 -3.66 -26.84 0.60
C LEU A 191 -5.14 -27.22 0.62
N PRO A 192 -5.82 -27.21 -0.54
CA PRO A 192 -7.14 -27.80 -0.65
C PRO A 192 -7.11 -29.30 -0.29
N SER A 193 -8.17 -29.79 0.34
CA SER A 193 -8.25 -31.20 0.76
C SER A 193 -8.01 -32.16 -0.39
N GLY A 194 -7.17 -33.17 -0.13
CA GLY A 194 -6.82 -34.21 -1.08
C GLY A 194 -5.77 -33.79 -2.11
N TRP A 195 -5.25 -32.58 -2.06
CA TRP A 195 -4.15 -32.19 -2.94
C TRP A 195 -2.83 -32.82 -2.51
N LYS A 196 -2.00 -33.10 -3.51
CA LYS A 196 -0.62 -33.57 -3.30
C LYS A 196 0.34 -32.45 -3.63
N TYR A 197 1.48 -32.43 -2.95
CA TYR A 197 2.50 -31.42 -3.19
C TYR A 197 3.86 -32.06 -3.53
N ALA A 198 4.72 -31.27 -4.16
CA ALA A 198 6.13 -31.52 -4.30
C ALA A 198 6.88 -30.20 -4.00
N THR A 199 7.96 -30.29 -3.27
CA THR A 199 8.77 -29.13 -2.88
C THR A 199 10.25 -29.51 -2.88
N ALA A 200 11.10 -28.49 -3.08
CA ALA A 200 12.56 -28.64 -2.92
C ALA A 200 13.02 -28.42 -1.44
N LEU A 201 12.11 -27.98 -0.58
CA LEU A 201 12.41 -27.84 0.85
C LEU A 201 12.27 -29.18 1.54
N GLU A 202 13.04 -29.37 2.62
CA GLU A 202 12.82 -30.48 3.53
C GLU A 202 11.48 -30.29 4.24
N THR A 203 10.72 -31.40 4.37
CA THR A 203 9.43 -31.38 5.08
C THR A 203 9.66 -31.87 6.50
N ASP A 204 9.51 -30.95 7.46
CA ASP A 204 9.68 -31.27 8.89
C ASP A 204 8.45 -31.96 9.47
N ALA A 205 7.26 -31.57 9.03
CA ALA A 205 5.98 -32.12 9.47
C ALA A 205 4.93 -32.03 8.38
N GLN A 206 3.96 -32.91 8.45
CA GLN A 206 2.73 -32.87 7.64
C GLN A 206 1.56 -33.26 8.49
N ASP A 207 0.52 -32.44 8.50
CA ASP A 207 -0.74 -32.67 9.20
C ASP A 207 -1.89 -32.46 8.21
N GLY A 208 -2.46 -33.57 7.74
CA GLY A 208 -3.52 -33.56 6.72
C GLY A 208 -3.07 -32.87 5.42
N ASP A 209 -3.68 -31.72 5.14
CA ASP A 209 -3.43 -30.90 3.95
C ASP A 209 -2.48 -29.70 4.25
N THR A 210 -1.79 -29.72 5.40
CA THR A 210 -0.84 -28.69 5.86
C THR A 210 0.58 -29.16 5.78
#